data_7818e7750ddb868d971e737d8239065b
#
_entry.id   7818e7750ddb868d971e737d8239065b
#
_cell.length_a   1.000
_cell.length_b   1.000
_cell.length_c   1.000
_cell.angle_alpha   90.00
_cell.angle_beta   90.00
_cell.angle_gamma   90.00
#
_symmetry.space_group_name_H-M   'P 1'
#
loop_
_entity.id
_entity.type
_entity.pdbx_description
1 polymer ?
#
loop_
_entity_poly.entity_id
_entity_poly.type
_entity_poly.pdbx_seq_one_letter_code
_entity_poly.pdbx_strand_id
1 'polypeptide(L)'
;ECAAIAGITQYPGNYDPLWKPEANKQRQELCLSMMLEQGMITEEEYEEAVNYELIFTNSDKYVADDKAEVETVTDNDIQSYYVDYVITSVIRDLKEQGYSNYEATKMIYSGGLRIYSAVDTKIQKIVEDVYVHRSGFPSEVVNSSSELAQSAMTIMDYSGRIVAMVGGAGEKTENRSNNRA
;
A
#
# COMPACT_ATOMS: atom_id res chain seq x y z
N GLU A 1 -8.68 14.22 -17.39
CA GLU A 1 -8.73 13.00 -16.53
C GLU A 1 -9.74 13.15 -15.39
N CYS A 2 -9.64 14.16 -14.52
CA CYS A 2 -10.53 14.33 -13.35
C CYS A 2 -12.02 14.31 -13.72
N ALA A 3 -12.44 14.96 -14.79
CA ALA A 3 -13.82 15.00 -15.24
C ALA A 3 -14.35 13.61 -15.69
N ALA A 4 -13.49 12.78 -16.30
CA ALA A 4 -13.82 11.41 -16.66
C ALA A 4 -14.05 10.53 -15.42
N ILE A 5 -13.17 10.67 -14.41
CA ILE A 5 -13.29 9.94 -13.13
C ILE A 5 -14.52 10.40 -12.35
N ALA A 6 -14.77 11.71 -12.26
CA ALA A 6 -15.93 12.26 -11.59
C ALA A 6 -17.25 11.76 -12.21
N GLY A 7 -17.27 11.58 -13.53
CA GLY A 7 -18.43 11.04 -14.26
C GLY A 7 -18.83 9.63 -13.83
N ILE A 8 -17.86 8.78 -13.43
CA ILE A 8 -18.10 7.39 -13.02
C ILE A 8 -18.94 7.32 -11.74
N THR A 9 -18.75 8.26 -10.83
CA THR A 9 -19.36 8.21 -9.48
C THR A 9 -20.88 8.18 -9.48
N GLN A 10 -21.53 8.77 -10.49
CA GLN A 10 -22.99 8.83 -10.58
C GLN A 10 -23.62 7.48 -10.92
N TYR A 11 -23.01 6.73 -11.86
CA TYR A 11 -23.51 5.42 -12.28
C TYR A 11 -22.37 4.58 -12.86
N PRO A 12 -21.59 3.90 -12.02
CA PRO A 12 -20.38 3.21 -12.41
C PRO A 12 -20.56 2.23 -13.57
N GLY A 13 -21.61 1.42 -13.55
CA GLY A 13 -21.86 0.43 -14.60
C GLY A 13 -22.17 1.01 -15.99
N ASN A 14 -22.53 2.32 -16.09
CA ASN A 14 -22.83 2.98 -17.36
C ASN A 14 -21.71 3.90 -17.84
N TYR A 15 -20.86 4.38 -16.94
CA TYR A 15 -19.83 5.36 -17.25
C TYR A 15 -18.41 4.84 -16.98
N ASP A 16 -18.25 3.52 -16.87
CA ASP A 16 -16.94 2.88 -16.78
C ASP A 16 -16.16 3.07 -18.10
N PRO A 17 -15.04 3.79 -18.11
CA PRO A 17 -14.31 4.09 -19.34
C PRO A 17 -13.64 2.87 -19.97
N LEU A 18 -13.45 1.79 -19.21
CA LEU A 18 -12.85 0.55 -19.73
C LEU A 18 -13.86 -0.27 -20.53
N TRP A 19 -15.15 -0.20 -20.19
CA TRP A 19 -16.22 -0.97 -20.82
C TRP A 19 -17.13 -0.12 -21.72
N LYS A 20 -17.28 1.17 -21.41
CA LYS A 20 -18.16 2.10 -22.13
C LYS A 20 -17.46 3.46 -22.34
N PRO A 21 -16.35 3.50 -23.11
CA PRO A 21 -15.55 4.70 -23.27
C PRO A 21 -16.31 5.88 -23.86
N GLU A 22 -17.24 5.63 -24.80
CA GLU A 22 -18.05 6.66 -25.45
C GLU A 22 -19.03 7.33 -24.47
N ALA A 23 -19.69 6.52 -23.63
CA ALA A 23 -20.60 7.05 -22.61
C ALA A 23 -19.85 7.84 -21.52
N ASN A 24 -18.66 7.38 -21.14
CA ASN A 24 -17.79 8.11 -20.24
C ASN A 24 -17.33 9.44 -20.87
N LYS A 25 -16.94 9.46 -22.14
CA LYS A 25 -16.52 10.66 -22.87
C LYS A 25 -17.65 11.70 -22.92
N GLN A 26 -18.88 11.31 -23.26
CA GLN A 26 -20.03 12.21 -23.26
C GLN A 26 -20.29 12.79 -21.86
N ARG A 27 -20.13 11.97 -20.82
CA ARG A 27 -20.31 12.42 -19.45
C ARG A 27 -19.18 13.37 -19.02
N GLN A 28 -17.94 13.11 -19.43
CA GLN A 28 -16.80 14.01 -19.24
C GLN A 28 -17.06 15.38 -19.88
N GLU A 29 -17.50 15.42 -21.13
CA GLU A 29 -17.81 16.65 -21.86
C GLU A 29 -18.91 17.46 -21.18
N LEU A 30 -19.95 16.79 -20.68
CA LEU A 30 -21.01 17.45 -19.90
C LEU A 30 -20.46 18.05 -18.60
N CYS A 31 -19.57 17.34 -17.89
CA CYS A 31 -18.95 17.90 -16.69
C CYS A 31 -18.10 19.13 -17.02
N LEU A 32 -17.30 19.07 -18.08
CA LEU A 32 -16.46 20.19 -18.52
C LEU A 32 -17.31 21.40 -18.97
N SER A 33 -18.39 21.19 -19.71
CA SER A 33 -19.28 22.29 -20.11
C SER A 33 -19.92 22.99 -18.90
N MET A 34 -20.33 22.23 -17.89
CA MET A 34 -20.85 22.83 -16.66
C MET A 34 -19.77 23.59 -15.86
N MET A 35 -18.53 23.13 -15.88
CA MET A 35 -17.41 23.85 -15.26
C MET A 35 -17.11 25.16 -15.99
N LEU A 36 -17.20 25.18 -17.31
CA LEU A 36 -17.06 26.38 -18.11
C LEU A 36 -18.21 27.38 -17.83
N GLU A 37 -19.47 26.92 -17.82
CA GLU A 37 -20.65 27.76 -17.50
C GLU A 37 -20.56 28.40 -16.11
N GLN A 38 -19.96 27.68 -15.15
CA GLN A 38 -19.75 28.18 -13.78
C GLN A 38 -18.48 29.03 -13.62
N GLY A 39 -17.72 29.23 -14.70
CA GLY A 39 -16.47 29.99 -14.66
C GLY A 39 -15.34 29.31 -13.89
N MET A 40 -15.40 28.00 -13.70
CA MET A 40 -14.36 27.23 -13.02
C MET A 40 -13.15 26.95 -13.91
N ILE A 41 -13.37 26.92 -15.23
CA ILE A 41 -12.33 26.78 -16.26
C ILE A 41 -12.56 27.82 -17.36
N THR A 42 -11.52 28.14 -18.08
CA THR A 42 -11.57 29.03 -19.25
C THR A 42 -12.00 28.28 -20.50
N GLU A 43 -12.38 29.02 -21.57
CA GLU A 43 -12.69 28.46 -22.89
C GLU A 43 -11.51 27.65 -23.45
N GLU A 44 -10.30 28.17 -23.31
CA GLU A 44 -9.07 27.53 -23.78
C GLU A 44 -8.83 26.19 -23.04
N GLU A 45 -8.99 26.17 -21.73
CA GLU A 45 -8.89 24.95 -20.91
C GLU A 45 -9.97 23.93 -21.24
N TYR A 46 -11.19 24.40 -21.56
CA TYR A 46 -12.28 23.53 -22.00
C TYR A 46 -11.95 22.86 -23.33
N GLU A 47 -11.52 23.64 -24.36
CA GLU A 47 -11.17 23.11 -25.68
C GLU A 47 -10.00 22.12 -25.59
N GLU A 48 -8.97 22.43 -24.81
CA GLU A 48 -7.85 21.51 -24.57
C GLU A 48 -8.32 20.22 -23.93
N ALA A 49 -9.14 20.29 -22.88
CA ALA A 49 -9.62 19.12 -22.14
C ALA A 49 -10.56 18.22 -22.96
N VAL A 50 -11.43 18.81 -23.80
CA VAL A 50 -12.32 18.05 -24.69
C VAL A 50 -11.54 17.34 -25.79
N ASN A 51 -10.53 17.99 -26.34
CA ASN A 51 -9.71 17.41 -27.43
C ASN A 51 -8.64 16.45 -26.91
N TYR A 52 -8.38 16.41 -25.62
CA TYR A 52 -7.39 15.51 -25.03
C TYR A 52 -7.86 14.04 -25.11
N GLU A 53 -7.05 13.19 -25.78
CA GLU A 53 -7.31 11.76 -25.90
C GLU A 53 -6.85 11.06 -24.60
N LEU A 54 -7.80 10.52 -23.83
CA LEU A 54 -7.48 9.70 -22.68
C LEU A 54 -7.09 8.29 -23.10
N ILE A 55 -5.91 7.85 -22.70
CA ILE A 55 -5.41 6.50 -22.96
C ILE A 55 -5.66 5.66 -21.69
N PHE A 56 -6.52 4.66 -21.81
CA PHE A 56 -6.84 3.75 -20.71
C PHE A 56 -5.97 2.49 -20.77
N THR A 57 -5.83 1.81 -19.65
CA THR A 57 -4.95 0.63 -19.49
C THR A 57 -5.33 -0.56 -20.38
N ASN A 58 -6.56 -0.61 -20.90
CA ASN A 58 -7.03 -1.62 -21.84
C ASN A 58 -6.89 -1.20 -23.31
N SER A 59 -6.31 -0.02 -23.60
CA SER A 59 -6.07 0.47 -24.95
C SER A 59 -4.78 -0.08 -25.52
N ASP A 60 -4.77 -0.42 -26.83
CA ASP A 60 -3.56 -0.81 -27.57
C ASP A 60 -2.50 0.31 -27.60
N LYS A 61 -2.91 1.56 -27.34
CA LYS A 61 -2.04 2.73 -27.24
C LYS A 61 -1.42 2.90 -25.85
N TYR A 62 -1.86 2.11 -24.85
CA TYR A 62 -1.32 2.22 -23.51
C TYR A 62 0.10 1.68 -23.45
N VAL A 63 1.04 2.57 -23.29
CA VAL A 63 2.42 2.23 -22.92
C VAL A 63 2.53 2.52 -21.43
N ALA A 64 2.77 1.50 -20.62
CA ALA A 64 3.07 1.70 -19.22
C ALA A 64 4.27 2.65 -19.13
N ASP A 65 4.03 3.83 -18.57
CA ASP A 65 5.09 4.83 -18.46
C ASP A 65 6.03 4.38 -17.33
N ASP A 66 7.15 3.75 -17.69
CA ASP A 66 8.22 3.34 -16.76
C ASP A 66 8.85 4.54 -16.01
N LYS A 67 8.31 5.74 -16.17
CA LYS A 67 8.86 6.99 -15.63
C LYS A 67 7.90 7.81 -14.76
N ALA A 68 6.66 7.42 -14.57
CA ALA A 68 5.95 7.90 -13.41
C ALA A 68 6.56 7.17 -12.21
N GLU A 69 7.60 7.74 -11.60
CA GLU A 69 7.90 7.54 -10.19
C GLU A 69 6.72 8.06 -9.35
N VAL A 70 5.52 7.50 -9.54
CA VAL A 70 4.74 7.18 -8.39
C VAL A 70 5.66 6.22 -7.64
N GLU A 71 6.15 6.61 -6.48
CA GLU A 71 6.50 5.64 -5.45
C GLU A 71 5.25 4.76 -5.24
N THR A 72 4.97 3.90 -6.21
CA THR A 72 4.31 2.66 -5.92
C THR A 72 5.25 2.08 -4.87
N VAL A 73 4.82 2.11 -3.63
CA VAL A 73 5.28 1.12 -2.67
C VAL A 73 5.08 -0.18 -3.42
N THR A 74 6.11 -0.54 -4.20
CA THR A 74 6.12 -1.79 -4.94
C THR A 74 5.96 -2.82 -3.85
N ASP A 75 5.05 -3.73 -4.02
CA ASP A 75 4.78 -4.87 -3.14
C ASP A 75 6.05 -5.73 -2.92
N ASN A 76 7.18 -5.26 -3.42
CA ASN A 76 8.51 -5.85 -3.34
C ASN A 76 9.35 -5.34 -2.16
N ASP A 77 8.96 -4.27 -1.47
CA ASP A 77 9.63 -3.88 -0.24
C ASP A 77 9.08 -4.73 0.91
N ILE A 78 9.76 -5.82 1.17
CA ILE A 78 9.44 -6.71 2.29
C ILE A 78 9.70 -5.94 3.58
N GLN A 79 8.62 -5.61 4.28
CA GLN A 79 8.67 -4.88 5.53
C GLN A 79 9.27 -5.74 6.65
N SER A 80 9.90 -5.10 7.64
CA SER A 80 10.38 -5.80 8.82
C SER A 80 9.24 -6.47 9.61
N TYR A 81 9.55 -7.48 10.40
CA TYR A 81 8.56 -8.08 11.33
C TYR A 81 7.98 -7.04 12.30
N TYR A 82 8.78 -6.04 12.67
CA TYR A 82 8.32 -4.95 13.51
C TYR A 82 7.25 -4.10 12.83
N VAL A 83 7.45 -3.74 11.57
CA VAL A 83 6.48 -2.95 10.79
C VAL A 83 5.18 -3.74 10.60
N ASP A 84 5.26 -5.02 10.26
CA ASP A 84 4.09 -5.89 10.15
C ASP A 84 3.29 -5.98 11.47
N TYR A 85 4.00 -6.07 12.59
CA TYR A 85 3.39 -6.04 13.92
C TYR A 85 2.66 -4.72 14.19
N VAL A 86 3.28 -3.59 13.88
CA VAL A 86 2.69 -2.25 14.03
C VAL A 86 1.43 -2.12 13.17
N ILE A 87 1.50 -2.50 11.89
CA ILE A 87 0.34 -2.47 10.98
C ILE A 87 -0.80 -3.31 11.55
N THR A 88 -0.51 -4.54 11.98
CA THR A 88 -1.51 -5.45 12.54
C THR A 88 -2.14 -4.90 13.82
N SER A 89 -1.33 -4.28 14.68
CA SER A 89 -1.81 -3.66 15.92
C SER A 89 -2.72 -2.47 15.63
N VAL A 90 -2.34 -1.59 14.71
CA VAL A 90 -3.18 -0.44 14.31
C VAL A 90 -4.50 -0.90 13.68
N ILE A 91 -4.47 -1.92 12.83
CA ILE A 91 -5.72 -2.49 12.27
C ILE A 91 -6.63 -3.00 13.39
N ARG A 92 -6.07 -3.72 14.37
CA ARG A 92 -6.83 -4.21 15.51
C ARG A 92 -7.45 -3.06 16.31
N ASP A 93 -6.67 -2.05 16.64
CA ASP A 93 -7.11 -0.91 17.44
C ASP A 93 -8.20 -0.09 16.72
N LEU A 94 -8.09 0.08 15.39
CA LEU A 94 -9.14 0.70 14.56
C LEU A 94 -10.41 -0.15 14.52
N LYS A 95 -10.30 -1.47 14.46
CA LYS A 95 -11.46 -2.38 14.51
C LYS A 95 -12.16 -2.32 15.85
N GLU A 96 -11.42 -2.19 16.95
CA GLU A 96 -12.00 -1.98 18.31
C GLU A 96 -12.76 -0.65 18.40
N GLN A 97 -12.39 0.35 17.59
CA GLN A 97 -13.12 1.62 17.44
C GLN A 97 -14.34 1.52 16.51
N GLY A 98 -14.61 0.36 15.90
CA GLY A 98 -15.79 0.11 15.08
C GLY A 98 -15.55 0.18 13.58
N TYR A 99 -14.32 0.41 13.11
CA TYR A 99 -14.01 0.37 11.68
C TYR A 99 -13.98 -1.07 11.14
N SER A 100 -14.45 -1.26 9.91
CA SER A 100 -14.29 -2.53 9.21
C SER A 100 -12.80 -2.79 8.88
N ASN A 101 -12.46 -4.04 8.58
CA ASN A 101 -11.09 -4.38 8.18
C ASN A 101 -10.64 -3.63 6.92
N TYR A 102 -11.56 -3.42 5.98
CA TYR A 102 -11.30 -2.65 4.76
C TYR A 102 -11.01 -1.17 5.06
N GLU A 103 -11.84 -0.53 5.88
CA GLU A 103 -11.67 0.87 6.27
C GLU A 103 -10.38 1.07 7.06
N ALA A 104 -10.07 0.20 8.02
CA ALA A 104 -8.84 0.25 8.80
C ALA A 104 -7.60 0.12 7.89
N THR A 105 -7.62 -0.82 6.95
CA THR A 105 -6.53 -1.00 5.98
C THR A 105 -6.37 0.23 5.09
N LYS A 106 -7.47 0.76 4.55
CA LYS A 106 -7.46 1.96 3.73
C LYS A 106 -6.92 3.18 4.49
N MET A 107 -7.28 3.33 5.76
CA MET A 107 -6.77 4.43 6.60
C MET A 107 -5.25 4.36 6.78
N ILE A 108 -4.67 3.18 6.91
CA ILE A 108 -3.22 3.00 7.05
C ILE A 108 -2.49 3.40 5.77
N TYR A 109 -2.94 2.92 4.61
CA TYR A 109 -2.22 3.11 3.35
C TYR A 109 -2.56 4.41 2.62
N SER A 110 -3.76 4.96 2.81
CA SER A 110 -4.26 6.12 2.06
C SER A 110 -4.90 7.20 2.93
N GLY A 111 -5.11 6.94 4.23
CA GLY A 111 -5.82 7.85 5.13
C GLY A 111 -4.95 8.93 5.78
N GLY A 112 -3.65 8.99 5.46
CA GLY A 112 -2.73 9.99 5.99
C GLY A 112 -2.43 9.83 7.49
N LEU A 113 -2.59 8.64 8.05
CA LEU A 113 -2.26 8.37 9.44
C LEU A 113 -0.77 8.59 9.71
N ARG A 114 -0.47 9.20 10.86
CA ARG A 114 0.90 9.28 11.39
C ARG A 114 1.03 8.32 12.55
N ILE A 115 1.80 7.26 12.34
CA ILE A 115 2.02 6.21 13.34
C ILE A 115 3.37 6.42 14.00
N TYR A 116 3.37 6.63 15.32
CA TYR A 116 4.58 6.79 16.11
C TYR A 116 4.84 5.49 16.86
N SER A 117 5.96 4.84 16.55
CA SER A 117 6.37 3.59 17.17
C SER A 117 7.59 3.80 18.07
N ALA A 118 7.89 2.82 18.91
CA ALA A 118 9.05 2.82 19.80
C ALA A 118 10.27 2.14 19.18
N VAL A 119 10.24 1.81 17.88
CA VAL A 119 11.32 1.10 17.20
C VAL A 119 12.66 1.86 17.33
N ASP A 120 13.70 1.14 17.73
CA ASP A 120 15.07 1.56 17.55
C ASP A 120 15.61 0.92 16.26
N THR A 121 15.74 1.73 15.22
CA THR A 121 16.14 1.25 13.89
C THR A 121 17.52 0.65 13.85
N LYS A 122 18.43 1.04 14.78
CA LYS A 122 19.77 0.46 14.87
C LYS A 122 19.71 -0.92 15.49
N ILE A 123 18.96 -1.08 16.59
CA ILE A 123 18.75 -2.37 17.23
C ILE A 123 18.00 -3.31 16.29
N GLN A 124 16.94 -2.84 15.64
CA GLN A 124 16.18 -3.63 14.67
C GLN A 124 17.07 -4.19 13.57
N LYS A 125 17.90 -3.35 12.96
CA LYS A 125 18.85 -3.78 11.92
C LYS A 125 19.85 -4.83 12.40
N ILE A 126 20.42 -4.64 13.60
CA ILE A 126 21.38 -5.61 14.18
C ILE A 126 20.71 -6.97 14.37
N VAL A 127 19.49 -6.99 14.91
CA VAL A 127 18.75 -8.24 15.15
C VAL A 127 18.38 -8.91 13.84
N GLU A 128 17.93 -8.17 12.84
CA GLU A 128 17.65 -8.70 11.50
C GLU A 128 18.90 -9.31 10.87
N ASP A 129 20.03 -8.61 10.90
CA ASP A 129 21.30 -9.13 10.35
C ASP A 129 21.71 -10.45 11.03
N VAL A 130 21.59 -10.55 12.35
CA VAL A 130 21.88 -11.79 13.09
C VAL A 130 20.97 -12.93 12.67
N TYR A 131 19.69 -12.65 12.48
CA TYR A 131 18.68 -13.67 12.15
C TYR A 131 18.73 -14.09 10.68
N VAL A 132 18.98 -13.16 9.76
CA VAL A 132 19.18 -13.45 8.33
C VAL A 132 20.41 -14.33 8.11
N HIS A 133 21.55 -13.93 8.67
CA HIS A 133 22.79 -14.67 8.51
C HIS A 133 22.93 -15.85 9.48
N ARG A 134 21.97 -16.02 10.40
CA ARG A 134 21.97 -17.04 11.46
C ARG A 134 23.26 -17.05 12.29
N SER A 135 23.86 -15.88 12.49
CA SER A 135 25.11 -15.72 13.24
C SER A 135 24.93 -16.17 14.69
N GLY A 136 25.71 -17.15 15.11
CA GLY A 136 25.61 -17.71 16.46
C GLY A 136 24.49 -18.74 16.68
N PHE A 137 23.68 -19.02 15.65
CA PHE A 137 22.71 -20.13 15.71
C PHE A 137 23.42 -21.47 15.53
N PRO A 138 22.99 -22.55 16.21
CA PRO A 138 23.47 -23.89 15.97
C PRO A 138 23.25 -24.29 14.51
N SER A 139 24.31 -24.70 13.80
CA SER A 139 24.26 -24.98 12.37
C SER A 139 23.54 -26.28 12.00
N GLU A 140 23.29 -27.16 12.97
CA GLU A 140 22.81 -28.54 12.72
C GLU A 140 21.49 -28.88 13.44
N VAL A 141 20.79 -27.90 13.99
CA VAL A 141 19.50 -28.19 14.64
C VAL A 141 18.40 -28.27 13.57
N VAL A 142 18.11 -29.49 13.13
CA VAL A 142 17.01 -29.79 12.23
C VAL A 142 15.98 -30.65 12.94
N ASN A 143 14.71 -30.51 12.58
CA ASN A 143 13.67 -31.41 13.05
C ASN A 143 13.66 -32.73 12.25
N SER A 144 12.76 -33.65 12.58
CA SER A 144 12.61 -34.93 11.88
C SER A 144 12.25 -34.80 10.40
N SER A 145 11.80 -33.63 9.96
CA SER A 145 11.49 -33.30 8.55
C SER A 145 12.66 -32.60 7.84
N SER A 146 13.82 -32.56 8.43
CA SER A 146 15.03 -31.87 7.91
C SER A 146 14.87 -30.33 7.78
N GLU A 147 13.93 -29.74 8.48
CA GLU A 147 13.74 -28.30 8.54
C GLU A 147 14.62 -27.69 9.64
N LEU A 148 15.21 -26.53 9.35
CA LEU A 148 16.02 -25.82 10.31
C LEU A 148 15.15 -25.28 11.47
N ALA A 149 15.70 -25.38 12.69
CA ALA A 149 15.04 -24.81 13.86
C ALA A 149 14.73 -23.32 13.66
N GLN A 150 13.53 -22.93 14.03
CA GLN A 150 13.08 -21.54 14.00
C GLN A 150 13.28 -20.89 15.36
N SER A 151 13.47 -19.59 15.33
CA SER A 151 13.62 -18.76 16.52
C SER A 151 12.97 -17.41 16.26
N ALA A 152 12.55 -16.74 17.31
CA ALA A 152 12.03 -15.38 17.28
C ALA A 152 12.60 -14.60 18.47
N MET A 153 12.61 -13.27 18.37
CA MET A 153 13.12 -12.39 19.41
C MET A 153 12.27 -11.12 19.48
N THR A 154 11.92 -10.72 20.69
CA THR A 154 11.35 -9.41 21.01
C THR A 154 12.29 -8.71 21.99
N ILE A 155 12.69 -7.48 21.68
CA ILE A 155 13.51 -6.65 22.55
C ILE A 155 12.63 -5.53 23.09
N MET A 156 12.63 -5.38 24.41
CA MET A 156 11.85 -4.38 25.12
C MET A 156 12.79 -3.47 25.91
N ASP A 157 12.41 -2.20 26.01
CA ASP A 157 13.07 -1.28 26.94
C ASP A 157 12.56 -1.43 28.37
N TYR A 158 13.19 -0.75 29.31
CA TYR A 158 12.80 -0.80 30.73
C TYR A 158 11.42 -0.19 31.03
N SER A 159 10.83 0.53 30.08
CA SER A 159 9.47 1.04 30.17
C SER A 159 8.41 0.08 29.60
N GLY A 160 8.82 -1.08 29.11
CA GLY A 160 7.94 -2.09 28.55
C GLY A 160 7.58 -1.88 27.06
N ARG A 161 8.24 -0.95 26.37
CA ARG A 161 7.99 -0.73 24.93
C ARG A 161 8.85 -1.68 24.10
N ILE A 162 8.25 -2.26 23.08
CA ILE A 162 8.97 -3.09 22.12
C ILE A 162 9.80 -2.17 21.20
N VAL A 163 11.11 -2.32 21.22
CA VAL A 163 12.06 -1.51 20.45
C VAL A 163 12.63 -2.24 19.24
N ALA A 164 12.59 -3.58 19.23
CA ALA A 164 12.92 -4.39 18.06
C ALA A 164 12.21 -5.74 18.12
N MET A 165 11.98 -6.34 16.93
CA MET A 165 11.29 -7.62 16.82
C MET A 165 11.72 -8.36 15.55
N VAL A 166 11.96 -9.67 15.67
CA VAL A 166 12.15 -10.60 14.56
C VAL A 166 11.34 -11.86 14.82
N GLY A 167 10.48 -12.23 13.89
CA GLY A 167 9.52 -13.33 14.04
C GLY A 167 9.95 -14.68 13.45
N GLY A 168 11.15 -14.77 12.86
CA GLY A 168 11.65 -16.01 12.27
C GLY A 168 13.13 -15.91 11.91
N ALA A 169 13.80 -17.05 11.86
CA ALA A 169 15.20 -17.17 11.45
C ALA A 169 15.29 -17.38 9.94
N GLY A 170 16.25 -16.70 9.30
CA GLY A 170 16.44 -16.64 7.85
C GLY A 170 15.84 -15.37 7.24
N GLU A 171 15.97 -15.27 5.93
CA GLU A 171 15.45 -14.12 5.19
C GLU A 171 13.91 -14.13 5.18
N LYS A 172 13.33 -12.98 5.44
CA LYS A 172 11.88 -12.79 5.33
C LYS A 172 11.52 -12.58 3.86
N THR A 173 10.66 -13.43 3.33
CA THR A 173 10.31 -13.46 1.90
C THR A 173 8.94 -12.87 1.58
N GLU A 174 8.10 -12.61 2.58
CA GLU A 174 6.73 -12.13 2.39
C GLU A 174 6.34 -11.13 3.47
N ASN A 175 5.53 -10.14 3.10
CA ASN A 175 4.89 -9.26 4.06
C ASN A 175 3.81 -10.01 4.84
N ARG A 176 3.64 -9.68 6.12
CA ARG A 176 2.68 -10.32 7.04
C ARG A 176 2.86 -11.82 7.16
N SER A 177 4.09 -12.32 6.97
CA SER A 177 4.43 -13.69 7.24
C SER A 177 4.25 -14.02 8.72
N ASN A 178 4.25 -15.33 9.05
CA ASN A 178 4.06 -15.80 10.42
C ASN A 178 5.13 -15.20 11.36
N ASN A 179 4.68 -14.36 12.27
CA ASN A 179 5.52 -13.77 13.32
C ASN A 179 5.37 -14.61 14.58
N ARG A 180 6.47 -15.22 15.03
CA ARG A 180 6.55 -16.08 16.22
C ARG A 180 6.99 -15.33 17.49
N ALA A 181 7.31 -14.03 17.37
CA ALA A 181 7.73 -13.16 18.47
C ALA A 181 6.55 -12.65 19.30
#